data_8222c35884eaac29f6260c4a44a1ff53
#
_entry.id   8222c35884eaac29f6260c4a44a1ff53
#
_cell.length_a   1.000
_cell.length_b   1.000
_cell.length_c   1.000
_cell.angle_alpha   90.00
_cell.angle_beta   90.00
_cell.angle_gamma   90.00
#
_symmetry.space_group_name_H-M   'P 1'
#
loop_
_entity.id
_entity.type
_entity.pdbx_description
1 polymer ?
#
loop_
_entity_poly.entity_id
_entity_poly.type
_entity_poly.pdbx_seq_one_letter_code
_entity_poly.pdbx_strand_id
1 'polypeptide(L)'
;MEQLLQQKRFNMSNKVYLEFEGFDEAIARLNKLNGNVKQISEKALKKTHSIITEKAEKAIEPHNQTHQTEKSLRKEAKIEWAGTIASVQTGFSISEGGLASIFLMYGTPRMKKDQKMYNAFWSKSTQEEVRNAQREIFYDEIRRLGG
;
A
#
# COMPACT_ATOMS: atom_id res chain seq x y z
N MET A 1 0.50 4.52 15.08
CA MET A 1 1.16 4.09 13.83
C MET A 1 2.09 2.91 13.99
N GLU A 2 3.02 2.93 14.92
CA GLU A 2 3.87 1.77 15.20
C GLU A 2 3.09 0.52 15.61
N GLN A 3 2.04 0.68 16.40
CA GLN A 3 1.18 -0.44 16.80
C GLN A 3 0.44 -1.07 15.61
N LEU A 4 -0.01 -0.27 14.65
CA LEU A 4 -0.62 -0.75 13.41
C LEU A 4 0.38 -1.48 12.52
N LEU A 5 1.61 -0.99 12.45
CA LEU A 5 2.69 -1.63 11.72
C LEU A 5 3.10 -2.97 12.35
N GLN A 6 3.15 -3.03 13.68
CA GLN A 6 3.43 -4.26 14.42
C GLN A 6 2.29 -5.28 14.26
N GLN A 7 1.05 -4.83 14.34
CA GLN A 7 -0.11 -5.67 14.11
C GLN A 7 -0.12 -6.26 12.69
N LYS A 8 0.27 -5.47 11.70
CA LYS A 8 0.43 -5.95 10.32
C LYS A 8 1.52 -7.00 10.19
N ARG A 9 2.61 -6.85 10.92
CA ARG A 9 3.69 -7.84 10.95
C ARG A 9 3.22 -9.16 11.53
N PHE A 10 2.44 -9.14 12.62
CA PHE A 10 1.92 -10.34 13.27
C PHE A 10 0.87 -11.06 12.44
N ASN A 11 -0.01 -10.32 11.78
CA ASN A 11 -1.08 -10.89 10.97
C ASN A 11 -0.62 -11.27 9.55
N MET A 12 0.63 -11.01 9.20
CA MET A 12 1.22 -11.32 7.90
C MET A 12 0.42 -10.77 6.71
N SER A 13 -0.39 -9.74 6.98
CA SER A 13 -1.26 -9.09 6.02
C SER A 13 -0.85 -7.63 5.89
N ASN A 14 -0.46 -7.21 4.70
CA ASN A 14 -0.07 -5.83 4.42
C ASN A 14 -1.29 -5.04 3.95
N LYS A 15 -2.03 -4.47 4.90
CA LYS A 15 -3.11 -3.54 4.60
C LYS A 15 -2.58 -2.11 4.65
N VAL A 16 -2.85 -1.36 3.59
CA VAL A 16 -2.57 0.07 3.56
C VAL A 16 -3.88 0.82 3.79
N TYR A 17 -3.88 1.67 4.80
CA TYR A 17 -5.00 2.53 5.13
C TYR A 17 -4.77 3.91 4.54
N LEU A 18 -5.84 4.54 4.08
CA LEU A 18 -5.79 5.94 3.76
C LEU A 18 -5.93 6.73 5.07
N GLU A 19 -4.87 7.38 5.49
CA GLU A 19 -4.86 8.24 6.67
C GLU A 19 -5.27 9.65 6.26
N PHE A 20 -6.39 10.11 6.81
CA PHE A 20 -6.89 11.44 6.53
C PHE A 20 -6.18 12.55 7.32
N GLU A 21 -5.36 12.17 8.30
CA GLU A 21 -4.53 13.09 9.07
C GLU A 21 -3.49 13.78 8.15
N GLY A 22 -3.68 14.92 7.71
CA GLY A 22 -2.90 15.62 6.68
C GLY A 22 -3.66 15.83 5.39
N PHE A 23 -4.86 15.26 5.27
CA PHE A 23 -5.76 15.49 4.13
C PHE A 23 -7.05 16.22 4.53
N ASP A 24 -7.18 16.61 5.80
CA ASP A 24 -8.39 17.27 6.32
C ASP A 24 -8.77 18.50 5.50
N GLU A 25 -7.80 19.33 5.16
CA GLU A 25 -8.02 20.52 4.33
C GLU A 25 -8.48 20.14 2.92
N ALA A 26 -7.82 19.16 2.31
CA ALA A 26 -8.17 18.69 0.97
C ALA A 26 -9.59 18.10 0.94
N ILE A 27 -9.97 17.34 1.96
CA ILE A 27 -11.31 16.76 2.09
C ILE A 27 -12.35 17.87 2.26
N ALA A 28 -12.07 18.87 3.10
CA ALA A 28 -12.96 20.00 3.30
C ALA A 28 -13.18 20.79 1.99
N ARG A 29 -12.10 21.00 1.24
CA ARG A 29 -12.18 21.68 -0.08
C ARG A 29 -12.97 20.86 -1.09
N LEU A 30 -12.76 19.54 -1.15
CA LEU A 30 -13.54 18.66 -2.02
C LEU A 30 -15.03 18.71 -1.68
N ASN A 31 -15.37 18.68 -0.40
CA ASN A 31 -16.77 18.76 0.04
C ASN A 31 -17.41 20.09 -0.36
N LYS A 32 -16.71 21.21 -0.27
CA LYS A 32 -17.20 22.51 -0.73
C LYS A 32 -17.46 22.55 -2.23
N LEU A 33 -16.70 21.78 -3.00
CA LEU A 33 -16.84 21.70 -4.46
C LEU A 33 -17.78 20.58 -4.90
N ASN A 34 -18.49 19.97 -3.97
CA ASN A 34 -19.37 18.81 -4.21
C ASN A 34 -18.63 17.61 -4.83
N GLY A 35 -17.35 17.46 -4.50
CA GLY A 35 -16.54 16.34 -4.94
C GLY A 35 -16.92 15.05 -4.22
N ASN A 36 -16.64 13.91 -4.88
CA ASN A 36 -16.90 12.59 -4.33
C ASN A 36 -15.65 12.09 -3.58
N VAL A 37 -15.60 12.34 -2.27
CA VAL A 37 -14.46 11.95 -1.42
C VAL A 37 -14.23 10.44 -1.44
N LYS A 38 -15.31 9.64 -1.43
CA LYS A 38 -15.20 8.18 -1.49
C LYS A 38 -14.48 7.71 -2.75
N GLN A 39 -14.90 8.21 -3.90
CA GLN A 39 -14.32 7.85 -5.19
C GLN A 39 -12.84 8.24 -5.27
N ILE A 40 -12.51 9.43 -4.81
CA ILE A 40 -11.14 9.93 -4.82
C ILE A 40 -10.26 9.13 -3.83
N SER A 41 -10.79 8.77 -2.67
CA SER A 41 -10.10 7.93 -1.70
C SER A 41 -9.78 6.55 -2.29
N GLU A 42 -10.72 5.94 -2.99
CA GLU A 42 -10.50 4.67 -3.67
C GLU A 42 -9.43 4.78 -4.76
N LYS A 43 -9.46 5.85 -5.53
CA LYS A 43 -8.44 6.14 -6.55
C LYS A 43 -7.05 6.28 -5.93
N ALA A 44 -6.94 6.98 -4.79
CA ALA A 44 -5.68 7.14 -4.06
C ALA A 44 -5.14 5.79 -3.55
N LEU A 45 -6.01 4.93 -3.03
CA LEU A 45 -5.62 3.60 -2.58
C LEU A 45 -5.22 2.67 -3.72
N LYS A 46 -5.90 2.75 -4.86
CA LYS A 46 -5.50 2.00 -6.07
C LYS A 46 -4.12 2.41 -6.54
N LYS A 47 -3.81 3.70 -6.50
CA LYS A 47 -2.47 4.21 -6.84
C LYS A 47 -1.43 3.71 -5.84
N THR A 48 -1.75 3.71 -4.55
CA THR A 48 -0.90 3.17 -3.50
C THR A 48 -0.57 1.71 -3.75
N HIS A 49 -1.58 0.91 -4.04
CA HIS A 49 -1.42 -0.51 -4.38
C HIS A 49 -0.49 -0.68 -5.58
N SER A 50 -0.69 0.10 -6.63
CA SER A 50 0.14 0.06 -7.83
C SER A 50 1.62 0.34 -7.54
N ILE A 51 1.91 1.36 -6.73
CA ILE A 51 3.29 1.72 -6.36
C ILE A 51 3.97 0.58 -5.60
N ILE A 52 3.31 0.05 -4.57
CA ILE A 52 3.87 -1.02 -3.73
C ILE A 52 4.02 -2.32 -4.54
N THR A 53 3.01 -2.67 -5.34
CA THR A 53 3.02 -3.89 -6.15
C THR A 53 4.17 -3.87 -7.17
N GLU A 54 4.39 -2.75 -7.84
CA GLU A 54 5.50 -2.62 -8.78
C GLU A 54 6.86 -2.79 -8.10
N LYS A 55 7.03 -2.19 -6.92
CA LYS A 55 8.26 -2.36 -6.14
C LYS A 55 8.45 -3.80 -5.66
N ALA A 56 7.37 -4.46 -5.24
CA ALA A 56 7.41 -5.85 -4.81
C ALA A 56 7.75 -6.81 -5.97
N GLU A 57 7.21 -6.57 -7.15
CA GLU A 57 7.55 -7.35 -8.35
C GLU A 57 9.05 -7.28 -8.65
N LYS A 58 9.62 -6.10 -8.62
CA LYS A 58 11.06 -5.90 -8.86
C LYS A 58 11.91 -6.54 -7.76
N ALA A 59 11.45 -6.47 -6.52
CA ALA A 59 12.19 -7.01 -5.39
C ALA A 59 12.19 -8.54 -5.35
N ILE A 60 11.11 -9.20 -5.80
CA ILE A 60 11.02 -10.67 -5.80
C ILE A 60 11.73 -11.31 -7.00
N GLU A 61 11.96 -10.58 -8.06
CA GLU A 61 12.54 -11.10 -9.31
C GLU A 61 13.82 -11.92 -9.08
N PRO A 62 14.82 -11.47 -8.29
CA PRO A 62 16.04 -12.27 -8.05
C PRO A 62 15.82 -13.57 -7.26
N HIS A 63 14.68 -13.71 -6.59
CA HIS A 63 14.37 -14.85 -5.72
C HIS A 63 13.43 -15.87 -6.39
N ASN A 64 13.35 -15.85 -7.68
CA ASN A 64 12.28 -16.49 -8.44
C ASN A 64 12.66 -17.88 -8.93
N GLN A 65 12.96 -18.82 -8.02
CA GLN A 65 13.33 -20.19 -8.38
C GLN A 65 12.14 -21.03 -8.85
N THR A 66 11.03 -20.96 -8.13
CA THR A 66 9.81 -21.73 -8.44
C THR A 66 8.69 -20.89 -9.03
N HIS A 67 8.83 -19.56 -9.05
CA HIS A 67 7.81 -18.58 -9.42
C HIS A 67 6.54 -18.61 -8.54
N GLN A 68 6.52 -19.43 -7.50
CA GLN A 68 5.36 -19.57 -6.63
C GLN A 68 5.10 -18.31 -5.80
N THR A 69 6.16 -17.75 -5.23
CA THR A 69 6.04 -16.51 -4.43
C THR A 69 5.62 -15.33 -5.31
N GLU A 70 6.20 -15.22 -6.51
CA GLU A 70 5.81 -14.20 -7.48
C GLU A 70 4.32 -14.29 -7.85
N LYS A 71 3.83 -15.50 -8.12
CA LYS A 71 2.41 -15.74 -8.46
C LYS A 71 1.47 -15.40 -7.32
N SER A 72 1.94 -15.43 -6.08
CA SER A 72 1.13 -15.07 -4.91
C SER A 72 0.99 -13.57 -4.70
N LEU A 73 1.70 -12.74 -5.46
CA LEU A 73 1.61 -11.29 -5.37
C LEU A 73 0.20 -10.82 -5.79
N ARG A 74 -0.42 -10.02 -4.93
CA ARG A 74 -1.75 -9.46 -5.18
C ARG A 74 -1.66 -8.36 -6.22
N LYS A 75 -2.04 -8.68 -7.46
CA LYS A 75 -1.98 -7.73 -8.59
C LYS A 75 -3.22 -6.86 -8.70
N GLU A 76 -4.34 -7.30 -8.16
CA GLU A 76 -5.59 -6.53 -8.16
C GLU A 76 -5.76 -5.73 -6.88
N ALA A 77 -6.11 -4.46 -7.03
CA ALA A 77 -6.41 -3.60 -5.91
C ALA A 77 -7.86 -3.83 -5.47
N LYS A 78 -8.03 -4.47 -4.32
CA LYS A 78 -9.34 -4.67 -3.71
C LYS A 78 -9.49 -3.70 -2.54
N ILE A 79 -10.39 -2.73 -2.70
CA ILE A 79 -10.65 -1.72 -1.68
C ILE A 79 -11.71 -2.25 -0.72
N GLU A 80 -11.44 -2.18 0.57
CA GLU A 80 -12.36 -2.55 1.63
C GLU A 80 -12.71 -1.32 2.46
N TRP A 81 -13.99 -1.19 2.81
CA TRP A 81 -14.49 -0.14 3.69
C TRP A 81 -14.96 -0.71 5.01
N ALA A 82 -14.49 -0.13 6.09
CA ALA A 82 -14.98 -0.39 7.45
C ALA A 82 -15.48 0.94 8.02
N GLY A 83 -16.78 1.20 7.85
CA GLY A 83 -17.34 2.52 8.16
C GLY A 83 -16.75 3.60 7.27
N THR A 84 -16.03 4.55 7.87
CA THR A 84 -15.36 5.65 7.15
C THR A 84 -13.91 5.36 6.80
N ILE A 85 -13.40 4.19 7.16
CA ILE A 85 -12.01 3.80 6.94
C ILE A 85 -11.91 2.93 5.69
N ALA A 86 -11.12 3.37 4.72
CA ALA A 86 -10.80 2.59 3.52
C ALA A 86 -9.44 1.95 3.65
N SER A 87 -9.30 0.74 3.12
CA SER A 87 -8.03 0.02 3.09
C SER A 87 -7.87 -0.80 1.83
N VAL A 88 -6.63 -1.11 1.48
CA VAL A 88 -6.28 -2.01 0.40
C VAL A 88 -5.21 -2.99 0.90
N GLN A 89 -5.33 -4.25 0.52
CA GLN A 89 -4.29 -5.24 0.81
C GLN A 89 -3.21 -5.19 -0.27
N THR A 90 -1.96 -5.18 0.18
CA THR A 90 -0.79 -5.21 -0.70
C THR A 90 0.08 -6.41 -0.36
N GLY A 91 0.92 -6.83 -1.30
CA GLY A 91 1.92 -7.86 -1.07
C GLY A 91 1.48 -9.25 -1.47
N PHE A 92 2.10 -10.24 -0.85
CA PHE A 92 2.01 -11.64 -1.23
C PHE A 92 0.95 -12.37 -0.41
N SER A 93 0.16 -13.21 -1.07
CA SER A 93 -0.82 -14.05 -0.38
C SER A 93 -0.15 -15.29 0.18
N ILE A 94 -0.15 -15.43 1.50
CA ILE A 94 0.46 -16.58 2.19
C ILE A 94 -0.25 -17.88 1.84
N SER A 95 -1.57 -17.84 1.78
CA SER A 95 -2.39 -19.02 1.45
C SER A 95 -2.15 -19.51 0.00
N GLU A 96 -1.63 -18.66 -0.87
CA GLU A 96 -1.37 -18.98 -2.27
C GLU A 96 0.13 -19.19 -2.56
N GLY A 97 0.94 -19.42 -1.54
CA GLY A 97 2.36 -19.70 -1.69
C GLY A 97 3.30 -18.55 -1.38
N GLY A 98 2.82 -17.50 -0.74
CA GLY A 98 3.61 -16.30 -0.44
C GLY A 98 4.42 -16.35 0.86
N LEU A 99 4.47 -17.48 1.56
CA LEU A 99 5.14 -17.58 2.86
C LEU A 99 6.63 -17.19 2.79
N ALA A 100 7.31 -17.57 1.71
CA ALA A 100 8.72 -17.24 1.52
C ALA A 100 8.98 -15.73 1.51
N SER A 101 8.03 -14.91 1.08
CA SER A 101 8.15 -13.45 1.06
C SER A 101 8.38 -12.88 2.45
N ILE A 102 7.81 -13.49 3.47
CA ILE A 102 7.96 -13.06 4.86
C ILE A 102 9.39 -13.24 5.34
N PHE A 103 9.98 -14.40 5.04
CA PHE A 103 11.37 -14.69 5.39
C PHE A 103 12.32 -13.74 4.65
N LEU A 104 12.05 -13.42 3.40
CA LEU A 104 12.82 -12.45 2.65
C LEU A 104 12.69 -11.04 3.26
N MET A 105 11.49 -10.64 3.62
CA MET A 105 11.21 -9.30 4.11
C MET A 105 11.79 -9.03 5.49
N TYR A 106 11.70 -9.99 6.39
CA TYR A 106 12.09 -9.82 7.80
C TYR A 106 13.35 -10.59 8.20
N GLY A 107 13.81 -11.51 7.37
CA GLY A 107 14.90 -12.40 7.70
C GLY A 107 14.51 -13.52 8.68
N THR A 108 15.47 -14.37 8.97
CA THR A 108 15.36 -15.44 9.96
C THR A 108 16.63 -15.43 10.81
N PRO A 109 16.72 -16.22 11.91
CA PRO A 109 17.98 -16.35 12.66
C PRO A 109 19.17 -16.81 11.82
N ARG A 110 18.92 -17.44 10.66
CA ARG A 110 19.95 -17.97 9.76
C ARG A 110 20.11 -17.16 8.47
N MET A 111 19.24 -16.21 8.22
CA MET A 111 19.21 -15.45 6.97
C MET A 111 18.91 -13.99 7.24
N LYS A 112 19.71 -13.10 6.68
CA LYS A 112 19.44 -11.66 6.74
C LYS A 112 18.25 -11.31 5.89
N LYS A 113 17.49 -10.28 6.30
CA LYS A 113 16.40 -9.76 5.49
C LYS A 113 16.92 -9.25 4.14
N ASP A 114 16.10 -9.41 3.10
CA ASP A 114 16.34 -8.77 1.82
C ASP A 114 15.91 -7.31 1.91
N GLN A 115 16.87 -6.40 1.73
CA GLN A 115 16.62 -4.98 1.93
C GLN A 115 15.66 -4.42 0.88
N LYS A 116 15.70 -4.90 -0.35
CA LYS A 116 14.75 -4.47 -1.40
C LYS A 116 13.33 -4.90 -1.11
N MET A 117 13.15 -6.14 -0.63
CA MET A 117 11.83 -6.64 -0.22
C MET A 117 11.27 -5.82 0.93
N TYR A 118 12.08 -5.57 1.95
CA TYR A 118 11.68 -4.73 3.08
C TYR A 118 11.33 -3.31 2.62
N ASN A 119 12.18 -2.72 1.80
CA ASN A 119 12.02 -1.34 1.34
C ASN A 119 10.81 -1.14 0.45
N ALA A 120 10.41 -2.17 -0.32
CA ALA A 120 9.22 -2.09 -1.16
C ALA A 120 7.96 -1.74 -0.36
N PHE A 121 7.90 -2.16 0.91
CA PHE A 121 6.74 -1.97 1.77
C PHE A 121 6.97 -0.92 2.87
N TRP A 122 8.16 -0.88 3.45
CA TRP A 122 8.38 -0.23 4.74
C TRP A 122 9.39 0.91 4.72
N SER A 123 10.12 1.14 3.63
CA SER A 123 11.09 2.23 3.61
C SER A 123 10.38 3.58 3.69
N LYS A 124 11.09 4.54 4.28
CA LYS A 124 10.63 5.94 4.34
C LYS A 124 10.38 6.48 2.94
N SER A 125 11.24 6.14 1.99
CA SER A 125 11.11 6.54 0.59
C SER A 125 9.80 6.04 -0.03
N THR A 126 9.45 4.77 0.19
CA THR A 126 8.18 4.20 -0.29
C THR A 126 6.98 4.90 0.35
N GLN A 127 7.04 5.14 1.66
CA GLN A 127 5.97 5.83 2.38
C GLN A 127 5.77 7.26 1.88
N GLU A 128 6.84 7.98 1.62
CA GLU A 128 6.78 9.34 1.06
C GLU A 128 6.22 9.36 -0.37
N GLU A 129 6.65 8.42 -1.21
CA GLU A 129 6.14 8.28 -2.57
C GLU A 129 4.63 8.01 -2.57
N VAL A 130 4.17 7.12 -1.72
CA VAL A 130 2.75 6.80 -1.55
C VAL A 130 1.97 8.03 -1.08
N ARG A 131 2.47 8.72 -0.07
CA ARG A 131 1.82 9.92 0.47
C ARG A 131 1.74 11.03 -0.56
N ASN A 132 2.81 11.26 -1.30
CA ASN A 132 2.85 12.28 -2.35
C ASN A 132 1.87 11.96 -3.48
N ALA A 133 1.78 10.69 -3.89
CA ALA A 133 0.84 10.25 -4.91
C ALA A 133 -0.61 10.43 -4.45
N GLN A 134 -0.92 10.09 -3.21
CA GLN A 134 -2.24 10.29 -2.63
C GLN A 134 -2.62 11.77 -2.61
N ARG A 135 -1.71 12.61 -2.13
CA ARG A 135 -1.91 14.07 -2.09
C ARG A 135 -2.16 14.64 -3.48
N GLU A 136 -1.38 14.23 -4.46
CA GLU A 136 -1.51 14.68 -5.84
C GLU A 136 -2.89 14.35 -6.40
N ILE A 137 -3.40 13.14 -6.15
CA ILE A 137 -4.73 12.71 -6.59
C ILE A 137 -5.82 13.61 -5.99
N PHE A 138 -5.75 13.91 -4.70
CA PHE A 138 -6.72 14.79 -4.05
C PHE A 138 -6.68 16.20 -4.63
N TYR A 139 -5.50 16.78 -4.79
CA TYR A 139 -5.35 18.15 -5.29
C TYR A 139 -5.64 18.27 -6.77
N ASP A 140 -5.35 17.24 -7.57
CA ASP A 140 -5.75 17.21 -8.98
C ASP A 140 -7.28 17.27 -9.13
N GLU A 141 -7.99 16.53 -8.30
CA GLU A 141 -9.46 16.57 -8.31
C GLU A 141 -10.00 17.93 -7.87
N ILE A 142 -9.40 18.53 -6.86
CA ILE A 142 -9.75 19.90 -6.42
C ILE A 142 -9.59 20.88 -7.57
N ARG A 143 -8.46 20.82 -8.28
CA ARG A 143 -8.20 21.67 -9.45
C ARG A 143 -9.20 21.41 -10.56
N ARG A 144 -9.51 20.15 -10.84
CA ARG A 144 -10.49 19.78 -11.87
C ARG A 144 -11.88 20.35 -11.55
N LEU A 145 -12.25 20.43 -10.29
CA LEU A 145 -13.53 20.97 -9.85
C LEU A 145 -13.55 22.49 -9.71
N GLY A 146 -12.45 23.17 -10.04
CA GLY A 146 -12.36 24.62 -10.01
C GLY A 146 -11.90 25.21 -8.69
N GLY A 147 -11.29 24.38 -7.86
CA GLY A 147 -10.75 24.80 -6.56
C GLY A 147 -9.30 25.27 -6.57
#